data_75ab19c0333571bcad06a7ba907b1ec7
#
_entry.id   75ab19c0333571bcad06a7ba907b1ec7
#
_cell.length_a   1.000
_cell.length_b   1.000
_cell.length_c   1.000
_cell.angle_alpha   90.00
_cell.angle_beta   90.00
_cell.angle_gamma   90.00
#
_symmetry.space_group_name_H-M   'P 1'
#
loop_
_entity.id
_entity.type
_entity.pdbx_description
1 polymer ?
#
loop_
_entity_poly.entity_id
_entity_poly.type
_entity_poly.pdbx_seq_one_letter_code
_entity_poly.pdbx_strand_id
1 'polypeptide(L)'
;MAKFYGKYRGTVLNNIDPMQMGRIIVQVPDVSNVLPSSWAMPCFPFAGIQNGFFAVPTIGSGVWVEFEQGNPDYPIWTGGYWGSAAEVPALALATPPPLQGIVIQSQGQNTLMISDMPGPTGGILLKSTTGALISISEIGITISNGQGASIVMTGPSVIVNAGALTVI
;
A
#
# COMPACT_ATOMS: atom_id res chain seq x y z
N MET A 1 -3.90 -31.36 20.88
CA MET A 1 -3.17 -30.20 20.33
C MET A 1 -3.92 -28.93 20.78
N ALA A 2 -3.21 -27.92 21.28
CA ALA A 2 -3.84 -26.66 21.66
C ALA A 2 -4.50 -26.01 20.45
N LYS A 3 -5.65 -25.36 20.66
CA LYS A 3 -6.39 -24.64 19.63
C LYS A 3 -6.22 -23.15 19.85
N PHE A 4 -5.91 -22.41 18.77
CA PHE A 4 -5.66 -20.97 18.78
C PHE A 4 -6.72 -20.26 17.94
N TYR A 5 -7.71 -19.66 18.61
CA TYR A 5 -8.77 -18.89 17.98
C TYR A 5 -8.55 -17.39 18.17
N GLY A 6 -9.00 -16.60 17.19
CA GLY A 6 -8.83 -15.13 17.16
C GLY A 6 -7.61 -14.70 16.38
N LYS A 7 -7.24 -13.41 16.55
CA LYS A 7 -6.13 -12.76 15.82
C LYS A 7 -4.90 -12.63 16.71
N TYR A 8 -3.77 -13.00 16.16
CA TYR A 8 -2.46 -12.93 16.80
C TYR A 8 -1.56 -11.95 16.04
N ARG A 9 -0.69 -11.25 16.76
CA ARG A 9 0.33 -10.42 16.13
C ARG A 9 1.46 -11.29 15.60
N GLY A 10 1.83 -11.07 14.33
CA GLY A 10 2.96 -11.73 13.72
C GLY A 10 3.89 -10.74 13.05
N THR A 11 5.11 -11.18 12.80
CA THR A 11 6.10 -10.45 12.01
C THR A 11 6.49 -11.30 10.81
N VAL A 12 6.54 -10.71 9.63
CA VAL A 12 6.92 -11.41 8.40
C VAL A 12 8.41 -11.74 8.43
N LEU A 13 8.75 -13.03 8.33
CA LEU A 13 10.12 -13.52 8.24
C LEU A 13 10.54 -13.80 6.80
N ASN A 14 9.61 -14.27 5.96
CA ASN A 14 9.86 -14.57 4.56
C ASN A 14 8.60 -14.35 3.74
N ASN A 15 8.73 -13.69 2.60
CA ASN A 15 7.66 -13.45 1.64
C ASN A 15 7.99 -13.94 0.21
N ILE A 16 9.08 -14.72 0.08
CA ILE A 16 9.48 -15.33 -1.19
C ILE A 16 8.79 -16.68 -1.31
N ASP A 17 7.53 -16.66 -1.70
CA ASP A 17 6.70 -17.87 -1.85
C ASP A 17 7.06 -18.63 -3.14
N PRO A 18 7.60 -19.87 -3.07
CA PRO A 18 7.91 -20.65 -4.26
C PRO A 18 6.71 -20.97 -5.16
N MET A 19 5.50 -20.97 -4.60
CA MET A 19 4.26 -21.19 -5.34
C MET A 19 3.61 -19.92 -5.88
N GLN A 20 4.18 -18.75 -5.54
CA GLN A 20 3.71 -17.43 -6.00
C GLN A 20 2.21 -17.15 -5.71
N MET A 21 1.71 -17.67 -4.59
CA MET A 21 0.33 -17.50 -4.14
C MET A 21 0.16 -16.37 -3.11
N GLY A 22 1.25 -15.67 -2.78
CA GLY A 22 1.25 -14.61 -1.77
C GLY A 22 1.30 -15.13 -0.33
N ARG A 23 1.77 -16.37 -0.13
CA ARG A 23 2.02 -16.93 1.20
C ARG A 23 3.25 -16.30 1.82
N ILE A 24 3.26 -16.26 3.14
CA ILE A 24 4.39 -15.75 3.92
C ILE A 24 4.75 -16.71 5.06
N ILE A 25 5.99 -16.66 5.52
CA ILE A 25 6.38 -17.27 6.79
C ILE A 25 6.40 -16.16 7.84
N VAL A 26 5.77 -16.40 8.97
CA VAL A 26 5.63 -15.43 10.05
C VAL A 26 6.15 -15.99 11.37
N GLN A 27 6.61 -15.10 12.22
CA GLN A 27 6.81 -15.39 13.64
C GLN A 27 5.60 -14.90 14.41
N VAL A 28 4.98 -15.78 15.21
CA VAL A 28 3.82 -15.46 16.05
C VAL A 28 4.18 -15.77 17.51
N PRO A 29 4.73 -14.81 18.27
CA PRO A 29 5.30 -15.07 19.59
C PRO A 29 4.34 -15.72 20.58
N ASP A 30 3.06 -15.31 20.55
CA ASP A 30 2.03 -15.83 21.47
C ASP A 30 1.62 -17.29 21.19
N VAL A 31 2.06 -17.87 20.07
CA VAL A 31 1.70 -19.25 19.65
C VAL A 31 2.91 -20.15 19.60
N SER A 32 4.01 -19.71 18.97
CA SER A 32 5.20 -20.50 18.72
C SER A 32 6.49 -19.89 19.25
N ASN A 33 6.40 -18.86 20.10
CA ASN A 33 7.53 -18.08 20.60
C ASN A 33 8.45 -17.58 19.45
N VAL A 34 9.67 -18.08 19.36
CA VAL A 34 10.66 -17.68 18.34
C VAL A 34 10.62 -18.52 17.08
N LEU A 35 9.83 -19.60 17.05
CA LEU A 35 9.81 -20.50 15.92
C LEU A 35 8.99 -19.89 14.75
N PRO A 36 9.51 -20.02 13.50
CA PRO A 36 8.74 -19.63 12.33
C PRO A 36 7.52 -20.53 12.14
N SER A 37 6.46 -19.97 11.55
CA SER A 37 5.29 -20.75 11.13
C SER A 37 5.57 -21.60 9.90
N SER A 38 4.65 -22.50 9.55
CA SER A 38 4.47 -22.97 8.18
C SER A 38 4.08 -21.81 7.26
N TRP A 39 3.93 -22.05 5.94
CA TRP A 39 3.47 -21.06 5.00
C TRP A 39 2.04 -20.59 5.32
N ALA A 40 1.90 -19.35 5.77
CA ALA A 40 0.62 -18.73 6.04
C ALA A 40 -0.07 -18.33 4.72
N MET A 41 -1.30 -18.81 4.54
CA MET A 41 -2.13 -18.47 3.39
C MET A 41 -2.60 -17.01 3.45
N PRO A 42 -2.70 -16.30 2.31
CA PRO A 42 -3.26 -14.96 2.29
C PRO A 42 -4.79 -14.97 2.43
N CYS A 43 -5.34 -14.01 3.16
CA CYS A 43 -6.75 -13.65 3.12
C CYS A 43 -6.89 -12.31 2.39
N PHE A 44 -6.88 -12.34 1.06
CA PHE A 44 -7.07 -11.15 0.25
C PHE A 44 -8.55 -10.73 0.20
N PRO A 45 -8.86 -9.45 -0.06
CA PRO A 45 -10.24 -8.96 -0.20
C PRO A 45 -11.07 -9.73 -1.23
N PHE A 46 -10.43 -10.13 -2.33
CA PHE A 46 -10.99 -11.07 -3.31
C PHE A 46 -9.85 -11.73 -4.11
N ALA A 47 -10.07 -12.96 -4.52
CA ALA A 47 -9.16 -13.72 -5.37
C ALA A 47 -9.97 -14.69 -6.24
N GLY A 48 -9.58 -14.84 -7.52
CA GLY A 48 -10.23 -15.72 -8.48
C GLY A 48 -9.29 -16.09 -9.62
N ILE A 49 -9.80 -16.80 -10.62
CA ILE A 49 -9.00 -17.21 -11.78
C ILE A 49 -8.60 -15.97 -12.58
N GLN A 50 -7.30 -15.67 -12.59
CA GLN A 50 -6.71 -14.52 -13.31
C GLN A 50 -7.28 -13.15 -12.88
N ASN A 51 -7.86 -13.04 -11.67
CA ASN A 51 -8.31 -11.77 -11.11
C ASN A 51 -8.13 -11.76 -9.58
N GLY A 52 -7.98 -10.58 -8.99
CA GLY A 52 -7.85 -10.45 -7.55
C GLY A 52 -7.09 -9.20 -7.11
N PHE A 53 -7.05 -9.01 -5.80
CA PHE A 53 -6.17 -8.05 -5.16
C PHE A 53 -4.92 -8.79 -4.70
N PHE A 54 -3.74 -8.39 -5.16
CA PHE A 54 -2.48 -9.04 -4.82
C PHE A 54 -1.49 -8.01 -4.25
N ALA A 55 -1.28 -8.05 -2.95
CA ALA A 55 -0.29 -7.21 -2.25
C ALA A 55 0.28 -7.99 -1.07
N VAL A 56 1.56 -8.33 -1.14
CA VAL A 56 2.23 -9.15 -0.13
C VAL A 56 3.07 -8.23 0.77
N PRO A 57 2.95 -8.35 2.11
CA PRO A 57 3.72 -7.53 3.04
C PRO A 57 5.22 -7.83 2.95
N THR A 58 6.02 -6.80 3.20
CA THR A 58 7.48 -6.92 3.19
C THR A 58 8.00 -7.64 4.43
N ILE A 59 9.20 -8.21 4.34
CA ILE A 59 9.90 -8.81 5.49
C ILE A 59 10.04 -7.74 6.59
N GLY A 60 9.77 -8.12 7.83
CA GLY A 60 9.76 -7.24 9.00
C GLY A 60 8.42 -6.56 9.27
N SER A 61 7.47 -6.58 8.33
CA SER A 61 6.14 -5.98 8.54
C SER A 61 5.33 -6.71 9.61
N GLY A 62 4.53 -5.95 10.34
CA GLY A 62 3.52 -6.47 11.26
C GLY A 62 2.29 -6.99 10.52
N VAL A 63 1.87 -8.20 10.82
CA VAL A 63 0.69 -8.84 10.23
C VAL A 63 -0.22 -9.47 11.29
N TRP A 64 -1.52 -9.47 11.03
CA TRP A 64 -2.48 -10.24 11.80
C TRP A 64 -2.56 -11.66 11.27
N VAL A 65 -2.47 -12.63 12.17
CA VAL A 65 -2.48 -14.06 11.86
C VAL A 65 -3.63 -14.74 12.57
N GLU A 66 -4.36 -15.55 11.84
CA GLU A 66 -5.38 -16.49 12.32
C GLU A 66 -4.93 -17.92 11.98
N PHE A 67 -5.64 -18.89 12.52
CA PHE A 67 -5.32 -20.30 12.27
C PHE A 67 -6.59 -21.04 11.83
N GLU A 68 -6.52 -21.77 10.73
CA GLU A 68 -7.65 -22.52 10.20
C GLU A 68 -8.15 -23.53 11.25
N GLN A 69 -9.40 -23.38 11.67
CA GLN A 69 -10.01 -24.14 12.76
C GLN A 69 -9.18 -24.16 14.07
N GLY A 70 -8.39 -23.11 14.30
CA GLY A 70 -7.50 -22.98 15.45
C GLY A 70 -6.25 -23.87 15.39
N ASN A 71 -5.93 -24.48 14.26
CA ASN A 71 -4.76 -25.34 14.11
C ASN A 71 -3.52 -24.52 13.75
N PRO A 72 -2.46 -24.46 14.61
CA PRO A 72 -1.26 -23.66 14.36
C PRO A 72 -0.46 -24.09 13.12
N ASP A 73 -0.68 -25.29 12.60
CA ASP A 73 -0.01 -25.79 11.39
C ASP A 73 -0.58 -25.15 10.10
N TYR A 74 -1.77 -24.53 10.19
CA TYR A 74 -2.45 -23.87 9.06
C TYR A 74 -2.69 -22.39 9.34
N PRO A 75 -1.63 -21.56 9.35
CA PRO A 75 -1.75 -20.13 9.57
C PRO A 75 -2.35 -19.42 8.33
N ILE A 76 -3.10 -18.36 8.60
CA ILE A 76 -3.68 -17.46 7.60
C ILE A 76 -3.30 -16.03 8.01
N TRP A 77 -2.66 -15.26 7.14
CA TRP A 77 -2.47 -13.85 7.40
C TRP A 77 -3.62 -13.02 6.81
N THR A 78 -4.18 -12.11 7.62
CA THR A 78 -5.47 -11.46 7.33
C THR A 78 -5.37 -9.94 7.20
N GLY A 79 -4.16 -9.41 7.11
CA GLY A 79 -3.91 -7.98 6.96
C GLY A 79 -2.66 -7.54 7.70
N GLY A 80 -2.30 -6.27 7.56
CA GLY A 80 -1.15 -5.65 8.21
C GLY A 80 -1.56 -4.70 9.33
N TYR A 81 -0.58 -4.36 10.18
CA TYR A 81 -0.67 -3.25 11.12
C TYR A 81 0.68 -2.53 11.18
N TRP A 82 0.64 -1.26 11.52
CA TRP A 82 1.85 -0.49 11.81
C TRP A 82 2.17 -0.57 13.31
N GLY A 83 3.41 -0.86 13.63
CA GLY A 83 3.91 -0.89 15.01
C GLY A 83 4.11 0.52 15.57
N SER A 84 4.36 1.50 14.69
CA SER A 84 4.56 2.90 15.05
C SER A 84 4.11 3.85 13.93
N ALA A 85 3.92 5.12 14.26
CA ALA A 85 3.58 6.16 13.28
C ALA A 85 4.70 6.36 12.23
N ALA A 86 5.94 6.00 12.54
CA ALA A 86 7.06 6.11 11.61
C ALA A 86 6.98 5.14 10.42
N GLU A 87 6.18 4.09 10.54
CA GLU A 87 5.95 3.10 9.48
C GLU A 87 4.84 3.51 8.50
N VAL A 88 4.01 4.48 8.90
CA VAL A 88 2.91 4.98 8.07
C VAL A 88 3.46 5.79 6.90
N PRO A 89 2.97 5.60 5.67
CA PRO A 89 3.38 6.42 4.53
C PRO A 89 3.25 7.92 4.81
N ALA A 90 4.31 8.69 4.55
CA ALA A 90 4.33 10.13 4.87
C ALA A 90 3.18 10.92 4.21
N LEU A 91 2.77 10.53 3.00
CA LEU A 91 1.63 11.14 2.31
C LEU A 91 0.29 10.86 3.01
N ALA A 92 0.16 9.74 3.71
CA ALA A 92 -1.04 9.47 4.52
C ALA A 92 -1.12 10.39 5.74
N LEU A 93 0.04 10.76 6.30
CA LEU A 93 0.14 11.69 7.43
C LEU A 93 0.04 13.16 7.00
N ALA A 94 0.23 13.47 5.71
CA ALA A 94 0.11 14.81 5.16
C ALA A 94 -1.34 15.32 5.10
N THR A 95 -2.32 14.43 5.22
CA THR A 95 -3.75 14.78 5.26
C THR A 95 -4.23 14.68 6.71
N PRO A 96 -4.26 15.81 7.48
CA PRO A 96 -4.62 15.75 8.89
C PRO A 96 -6.11 15.47 9.11
N PRO A 97 -6.48 14.82 10.22
CA PRO A 97 -7.88 14.68 10.59
C PRO A 97 -8.61 16.05 10.64
N PRO A 98 -9.91 16.12 10.27
CA PRO A 98 -10.78 14.99 9.93
C PRO A 98 -10.71 14.54 8.46
N LEU A 99 -9.96 15.23 7.61
CA LEU A 99 -9.83 14.92 6.19
C LEU A 99 -8.76 13.84 5.99
N GLN A 100 -9.18 12.57 6.01
CA GLN A 100 -8.25 11.47 5.80
C GLN A 100 -8.21 11.08 4.31
N GLY A 101 -6.98 10.93 3.77
CA GLY A 101 -6.77 10.42 2.43
C GLY A 101 -6.67 8.90 2.36
N ILE A 102 -6.85 8.35 1.16
CA ILE A 102 -6.55 6.96 0.84
C ILE A 102 -5.17 6.95 0.19
N VAL A 103 -4.23 6.17 0.75
CA VAL A 103 -2.87 6.06 0.21
C VAL A 103 -2.53 4.57 0.02
N ILE A 104 -2.14 4.23 -1.20
CA ILE A 104 -1.55 2.93 -1.53
C ILE A 104 -0.12 3.19 -1.98
N GLN A 105 0.85 2.68 -1.25
CA GLN A 105 2.26 2.95 -1.50
C GLN A 105 3.07 1.65 -1.50
N SER A 106 3.90 1.48 -2.51
CA SER A 106 4.87 0.39 -2.56
C SER A 106 6.10 0.68 -1.66
N GLN A 107 6.90 -0.34 -1.35
CA GLN A 107 8.15 -0.19 -0.60
C GLN A 107 9.11 0.83 -1.25
N GLY A 108 9.15 0.88 -2.58
CA GLY A 108 9.92 1.88 -3.34
C GLY A 108 9.25 3.25 -3.43
N GLN A 109 8.19 3.51 -2.64
CA GLN A 109 7.48 4.80 -2.56
C GLN A 109 6.77 5.24 -3.85
N ASN A 110 6.47 4.29 -4.77
CA ASN A 110 5.50 4.58 -5.83
C ASN A 110 4.11 4.62 -5.21
N THR A 111 3.36 5.69 -5.48
CA THR A 111 2.17 6.03 -4.68
C THR A 111 0.96 6.31 -5.56
N LEU A 112 -0.19 5.78 -5.15
CA LEU A 112 -1.52 6.26 -5.49
C LEU A 112 -2.11 6.93 -4.23
N MET A 113 -2.53 8.20 -4.34
CA MET A 113 -3.21 8.91 -3.27
C MET A 113 -4.53 9.50 -3.79
N ILE A 114 -5.56 9.42 -2.96
CA ILE A 114 -6.83 10.13 -3.13
C ILE A 114 -7.04 10.94 -1.85
N SER A 115 -7.22 12.25 -1.96
CA SER A 115 -7.29 13.16 -0.82
C SER A 115 -8.40 14.19 -1.02
N ASP A 116 -9.20 14.39 0.01
CA ASP A 116 -10.27 15.41 0.04
C ASP A 116 -9.77 16.78 0.52
N MET A 117 -8.45 16.96 0.62
CA MET A 117 -7.88 18.28 0.92
C MET A 117 -8.21 19.26 -0.19
N PRO A 118 -8.60 20.50 0.15
CA PRO A 118 -8.84 21.54 -0.86
C PRO A 118 -7.51 22.00 -1.50
N GLY A 119 -7.62 22.53 -2.71
CA GLY A 119 -6.51 23.16 -3.42
C GLY A 119 -5.57 22.16 -4.11
N PRO A 120 -4.29 22.54 -4.33
CA PRO A 120 -3.36 21.78 -5.17
C PRO A 120 -2.88 20.47 -4.57
N THR A 121 -3.06 20.27 -3.26
CA THR A 121 -2.60 19.07 -2.53
C THR A 121 -3.70 18.02 -2.39
N GLY A 122 -4.93 18.34 -2.80
CA GLY A 122 -6.05 17.42 -2.83
C GLY A 122 -6.21 16.72 -4.18
N GLY A 123 -7.27 15.91 -4.28
CA GLY A 123 -7.61 15.17 -5.49
C GLY A 123 -6.88 13.84 -5.62
N ILE A 124 -6.46 13.49 -6.84
CA ILE A 124 -5.83 12.20 -7.16
C ILE A 124 -4.38 12.43 -7.56
N LEU A 125 -3.47 11.67 -6.94
CA LEU A 125 -2.04 11.70 -7.25
C LEU A 125 -1.54 10.29 -7.57
N LEU A 126 -0.97 10.12 -8.75
CA LEU A 126 -0.09 9.00 -9.10
C LEU A 126 1.34 9.53 -9.13
N LYS A 127 2.23 8.95 -8.34
CA LYS A 127 3.61 9.43 -8.21
C LYS A 127 4.59 8.29 -8.22
N SER A 128 5.65 8.41 -9.00
CA SER A 128 6.81 7.51 -8.96
C SER A 128 7.88 8.03 -8.00
N THR A 129 8.78 7.14 -7.58
CA THR A 129 9.97 7.47 -6.77
C THR A 129 10.88 8.48 -7.46
N THR A 130 10.94 8.47 -8.79
CA THR A 130 11.76 9.37 -9.60
C THR A 130 11.18 10.77 -9.78
N GLY A 131 9.99 11.03 -9.21
CA GLY A 131 9.32 12.33 -9.30
C GLY A 131 8.37 12.49 -10.49
N ALA A 132 8.25 11.48 -11.37
CA ALA A 132 7.20 11.49 -12.39
C ALA A 132 5.84 11.39 -11.70
N LEU A 133 4.84 12.16 -12.18
CA LEU A 133 3.52 12.21 -11.56
C LEU A 133 2.39 12.52 -12.55
N ILE A 134 1.20 12.11 -12.16
CA ILE A 134 -0.08 12.62 -12.68
C ILE A 134 -0.86 13.12 -11.47
N SER A 135 -1.22 14.41 -11.49
CA SER A 135 -2.02 15.05 -10.43
C SER A 135 -3.31 15.60 -11.03
N ILE A 136 -4.42 15.30 -10.41
CA ILE A 136 -5.75 15.83 -10.73
C ILE A 136 -6.25 16.52 -9.46
N SER A 137 -6.40 17.84 -9.48
CA SER A 137 -6.81 18.65 -8.34
C SER A 137 -7.83 19.71 -8.74
N GLU A 138 -8.32 20.48 -7.77
CA GLU A 138 -9.23 21.59 -8.02
C GLU A 138 -8.66 22.67 -8.94
N ILE A 139 -7.34 22.82 -8.99
CA ILE A 139 -6.69 23.83 -9.83
C ILE A 139 -6.38 23.34 -11.24
N GLY A 140 -6.45 22.03 -11.50
CA GLY A 140 -6.21 21.48 -12.82
C GLY A 140 -5.56 20.11 -12.82
N ILE A 141 -5.04 19.72 -13.97
CA ILE A 141 -4.37 18.44 -14.20
C ILE A 141 -2.90 18.71 -14.57
N THR A 142 -2.00 18.01 -13.92
CA THR A 142 -0.56 18.07 -14.20
C THR A 142 -0.04 16.67 -14.53
N ILE A 143 0.66 16.54 -15.65
CA ILE A 143 1.43 15.35 -16.02
C ILE A 143 2.90 15.79 -16.11
N SER A 144 3.78 15.14 -15.36
CA SER A 144 5.21 15.47 -15.32
C SER A 144 6.06 14.20 -15.34
N ASN A 145 7.18 14.24 -16.06
CA ASN A 145 8.16 13.16 -16.02
C ASN A 145 9.18 13.27 -14.87
N GLY A 146 9.08 14.34 -14.05
CA GLY A 146 10.03 14.61 -12.95
C GLY A 146 11.40 15.11 -13.41
N GLN A 147 11.61 15.35 -14.72
CA GLN A 147 12.88 15.78 -15.31
C GLN A 147 12.75 17.04 -16.18
N GLY A 148 11.66 17.80 -15.97
CA GLY A 148 11.42 19.09 -16.63
C GLY A 148 10.39 19.05 -17.76
N ALA A 149 10.02 17.89 -18.29
CA ALA A 149 8.92 17.81 -19.24
C ALA A 149 7.57 17.71 -18.54
N SER A 150 6.62 18.55 -18.93
CA SER A 150 5.29 18.60 -18.30
C SER A 150 4.18 19.04 -19.25
N ILE A 151 2.96 18.61 -18.94
CA ILE A 151 1.71 19.13 -19.50
C ILE A 151 0.85 19.59 -18.32
N VAL A 152 0.41 20.83 -18.35
CA VAL A 152 -0.45 21.41 -17.32
C VAL A 152 -1.74 21.92 -17.98
N MET A 153 -2.89 21.48 -17.46
CA MET A 153 -4.19 21.93 -17.89
C MET A 153 -4.83 22.74 -16.74
N THR A 154 -5.07 24.02 -16.97
CA THR A 154 -5.63 24.93 -15.96
C THR A 154 -6.66 25.84 -16.64
N GLY A 155 -7.94 25.80 -16.17
CA GLY A 155 -9.04 26.49 -16.84
C GLY A 155 -9.13 26.05 -18.33
N PRO A 156 -9.19 26.98 -19.30
CA PRO A 156 -9.24 26.66 -20.72
C PRO A 156 -7.87 26.40 -21.35
N SER A 157 -6.78 26.56 -20.60
CA SER A 157 -5.41 26.55 -21.15
C SER A 157 -4.73 25.21 -21.00
N VAL A 158 -3.98 24.81 -22.03
CA VAL A 158 -3.01 23.70 -22.02
C VAL A 158 -1.62 24.26 -22.22
N ILE A 159 -0.73 24.00 -21.26
CA ILE A 159 0.64 24.48 -21.25
C ILE A 159 1.58 23.29 -21.33
N VAL A 160 2.50 23.29 -22.27
CA VAL A 160 3.52 22.25 -22.45
C VAL A 160 4.88 22.84 -22.12
N ASN A 161 5.68 22.15 -21.29
CA ASN A 161 7.03 22.51 -20.89
C ASN A 161 7.15 23.98 -20.47
N ALA A 162 6.38 24.36 -19.42
CA ALA A 162 6.40 25.70 -18.81
C ALA A 162 6.17 26.86 -19.82
N GLY A 163 5.43 26.60 -20.89
CA GLY A 163 5.06 27.62 -21.88
C GLY A 163 5.78 27.51 -23.23
N ALA A 164 6.60 26.47 -23.46
CA ALA A 164 7.18 26.21 -24.79
C ALA A 164 6.09 26.07 -25.88
N LEU A 165 4.90 25.56 -25.49
CA LEU A 165 3.68 25.58 -26.29
C LEU A 165 2.49 25.86 -25.37
N THR A 166 1.68 26.87 -25.69
CA THR A 166 0.43 27.19 -24.99
C THR A 166 -0.72 27.18 -25.98
N VAL A 167 -1.77 26.44 -25.63
CA VAL A 167 -3.04 26.43 -26.37
C VAL A 167 -4.13 26.94 -25.44
N ILE A 168 -4.89 27.91 -25.91
CA ILE A 168 -5.97 28.59 -25.16
C ILE A 168 -7.30 28.33 -25.86
#